data_d9066baed231a54f1e412ec8abaf9628
#
_entry.id   d9066baed231a54f1e412ec8abaf9628
#
_cell.length_a   1.000
_cell.length_b   1.000
_cell.length_c   1.000
_cell.angle_alpha   90.00
_cell.angle_beta   90.00
_cell.angle_gamma   90.00
#
_symmetry.space_group_name_H-M   'P 1'
#
loop_
_entity.id
_entity.type
_entity.pdbx_description
1 polymer ?
#
loop_
_entity_poly.entity_id
_entity_poly.type
_entity_poly.pdbx_seq_one_letter_code
_entity_poly.pdbx_strand_id
1 'polypeptide(L)'
;MEFIDVSAKTIEDAIAKGVAQLAAEGQELVETKVLEQPSNGFLGIGRKPAVVRLFFTSVAKTATQEEVAHVEEQSVAFASKPVATSEIEVQDAVVEVSEGDVIEKPSKKELSKEDQQEIAEKGKQFLDDMFTQMGLTVVIEKMMTKDKITFQVHGEDLGILIGKHGQTLDAIQYLTNLVAHKDVSGHCHIVVDVENYRSRREETLVNLAKRLASKVKRNRQKVSLEPMNAFERKIIHTALQGDKNVVTNSEGDEPFRHVVITYKK
;
A
#
# COMPACT_ATOMS: atom_id res chain seq x y z
N MET A 1 -23.89 18.18 17.15
CA MET A 1 -24.00 17.54 15.81
C MET A 1 -25.30 16.76 15.80
N GLU A 2 -26.13 17.05 14.85
CA GLU A 2 -27.38 16.32 14.63
C GLU A 2 -27.11 15.19 13.64
N PHE A 3 -27.95 14.13 13.66
CA PHE A 3 -27.78 13.02 12.73
C PHE A 3 -29.15 12.50 12.24
N ILE A 4 -29.15 11.88 11.08
CA ILE A 4 -30.29 11.16 10.48
C ILE A 4 -29.86 9.76 10.07
N ASP A 5 -30.69 8.77 10.37
CA ASP A 5 -30.49 7.38 9.94
C ASP A 5 -31.32 7.10 8.70
N VAL A 6 -30.65 6.70 7.61
CA VAL A 6 -31.28 6.42 6.31
C VAL A 6 -31.05 4.97 5.91
N SER A 7 -32.12 4.29 5.49
CA SER A 7 -32.04 2.90 5.02
C SER A 7 -32.36 2.79 3.53
N ALA A 8 -31.59 1.96 2.80
CA ALA A 8 -31.83 1.63 1.40
C ALA A 8 -31.31 0.22 1.04
N LYS A 9 -31.49 -0.19 -0.21
CA LYS A 9 -31.05 -1.49 -0.70
C LYS A 9 -29.53 -1.63 -0.78
N THR A 10 -28.84 -0.51 -1.08
CA THR A 10 -27.39 -0.42 -1.11
C THR A 10 -26.92 0.74 -0.23
N ILE A 11 -25.64 0.73 0.15
CA ILE A 11 -25.04 1.82 0.92
C ILE A 11 -25.07 3.13 0.12
N GLU A 12 -24.79 3.06 -1.17
CA GLU A 12 -24.79 4.20 -2.09
C GLU A 12 -26.17 4.85 -2.21
N ASP A 13 -27.21 4.04 -2.35
CA ASP A 13 -28.60 4.52 -2.37
C ASP A 13 -29.01 5.16 -1.04
N ALA A 14 -28.53 4.63 0.10
CA ALA A 14 -28.82 5.19 1.42
C ALA A 14 -28.18 6.58 1.58
N ILE A 15 -26.92 6.72 1.16
CA ILE A 15 -26.19 8.00 1.19
C ILE A 15 -26.87 9.01 0.26
N ALA A 16 -27.14 8.65 -1.00
CA ALA A 16 -27.77 9.54 -1.98
C ALA A 16 -29.13 10.06 -1.49
N LYS A 17 -29.93 9.17 -0.90
CA LYS A 17 -31.25 9.53 -0.35
C LYS A 17 -31.14 10.47 0.85
N GLY A 18 -30.15 10.24 1.74
CA GLY A 18 -29.93 11.09 2.90
C GLY A 18 -29.38 12.48 2.52
N VAL A 19 -28.45 12.52 1.58
CA VAL A 19 -27.93 13.80 1.04
C VAL A 19 -29.03 14.62 0.39
N ALA A 20 -29.93 13.98 -0.37
CA ALA A 20 -31.07 14.68 -0.97
C ALA A 20 -32.05 15.23 0.10
N GLN A 21 -32.25 14.55 1.21
CA GLN A 21 -33.04 15.04 2.34
C GLN A 21 -32.38 16.23 3.03
N LEU A 22 -31.09 16.13 3.35
CA LEU A 22 -30.34 17.23 3.99
C LEU A 22 -30.26 18.48 3.11
N ALA A 23 -30.08 18.29 1.79
CA ALA A 23 -30.08 19.40 0.83
C ALA A 23 -31.43 20.12 0.75
N ALA A 24 -32.56 19.40 0.87
CA ALA A 24 -33.89 19.98 0.91
C ALA A 24 -34.14 20.83 2.18
N GLU A 25 -33.46 20.51 3.27
CA GLU A 25 -33.54 21.21 4.55
C GLU A 25 -32.45 22.30 4.71
N GLY A 26 -31.59 22.48 3.72
CA GLY A 26 -30.48 23.44 3.74
C GLY A 26 -29.39 23.12 4.77
N GLN A 27 -29.19 21.83 5.00
CA GLN A 27 -28.21 21.29 5.93
C GLN A 27 -27.03 20.72 5.16
N GLU A 28 -25.82 20.84 5.72
CA GLU A 28 -24.59 20.37 5.10
C GLU A 28 -24.11 19.07 5.76
N LEU A 29 -23.83 18.07 4.94
CA LEU A 29 -23.30 16.78 5.40
C LEU A 29 -21.86 16.95 5.90
N VAL A 30 -21.60 16.53 7.13
CA VAL A 30 -20.26 16.58 7.77
C VAL A 30 -19.59 15.23 7.75
N GLU A 31 -20.31 14.15 8.10
CA GLU A 31 -19.75 12.82 8.23
C GLU A 31 -20.79 11.74 7.90
N THR A 32 -20.32 10.60 7.40
CA THR A 32 -21.15 9.44 7.06
C THR A 32 -20.65 8.19 7.77
N LYS A 33 -21.52 7.50 8.53
CA LYS A 33 -21.17 6.27 9.23
C LYS A 33 -22.13 5.13 8.85
N VAL A 34 -21.57 4.01 8.33
CA VAL A 34 -22.39 2.81 8.02
C VAL A 34 -22.65 2.06 9.31
N LEU A 35 -23.92 1.86 9.66
CA LEU A 35 -24.37 1.10 10.83
C LEU A 35 -24.61 -0.36 10.51
N GLU A 36 -25.27 -0.66 9.37
CA GLU A 36 -25.55 -2.03 8.93
C GLU A 36 -25.24 -2.16 7.44
N GLN A 37 -24.55 -3.26 7.09
CA GLN A 37 -24.28 -3.58 5.68
C GLN A 37 -25.46 -4.36 5.09
N PRO A 38 -25.76 -4.14 3.78
CA PRO A 38 -26.85 -4.85 3.13
C PRO A 38 -26.51 -6.35 3.01
N SER A 39 -27.48 -7.20 3.31
CA SER A 39 -27.34 -8.65 3.15
C SER A 39 -28.42 -9.18 2.20
N ASN A 40 -27.99 -9.96 1.20
CA ASN A 40 -28.91 -10.53 0.21
C ASN A 40 -29.75 -11.72 0.74
N GLY A 41 -29.51 -12.19 1.98
CA GLY A 41 -30.16 -13.36 2.54
C GLY A 41 -29.80 -14.66 1.80
N PHE A 42 -30.23 -15.79 2.34
CA PHE A 42 -30.12 -17.09 1.67
C PHE A 42 -31.42 -17.38 0.92
N LEU A 43 -31.39 -17.62 -0.38
CA LEU A 43 -32.54 -17.86 -1.27
C LEU A 43 -33.64 -16.76 -1.23
N GLY A 44 -33.23 -15.49 -1.02
CA GLY A 44 -34.18 -14.36 -1.03
C GLY A 44 -34.98 -14.16 0.28
N ILE A 45 -34.80 -15.02 1.30
CA ILE A 45 -35.40 -14.89 2.61
C ILE A 45 -34.40 -14.23 3.56
N GLY A 46 -34.82 -13.15 4.27
CA GLY A 46 -33.99 -12.46 5.27
C GLY A 46 -33.12 -11.36 4.71
N ARG A 47 -33.50 -10.68 3.62
CA ARG A 47 -32.77 -9.48 3.11
C ARG A 47 -32.79 -8.38 4.17
N LYS A 48 -31.59 -7.89 4.54
CA LYS A 48 -31.44 -6.71 5.40
C LYS A 48 -31.03 -5.52 4.56
N PRO A 49 -31.68 -4.35 4.72
CA PRO A 49 -31.26 -3.12 4.05
C PRO A 49 -29.94 -2.59 4.63
N ALA A 50 -29.23 -1.79 3.88
CA ALA A 50 -28.13 -0.98 4.41
C ALA A 50 -28.71 0.14 5.28
N VAL A 51 -28.13 0.40 6.44
CA VAL A 51 -28.46 1.54 7.31
C VAL A 51 -27.23 2.42 7.46
N VAL A 52 -27.39 3.69 7.10
CA VAL A 52 -26.31 4.68 7.14
C VAL A 52 -26.74 5.85 8.02
N ARG A 53 -25.87 6.28 8.92
CA ARG A 53 -26.03 7.48 9.75
C ARG A 53 -25.27 8.64 9.11
N LEU A 54 -25.97 9.73 8.84
CA LEU A 54 -25.41 10.95 8.28
C LEU A 54 -25.41 12.03 9.37
N PHE A 55 -24.26 12.57 9.66
CA PHE A 55 -24.10 13.69 10.58
C PHE A 55 -24.12 15.01 9.81
N PHE A 56 -24.87 16.00 10.28
CA PHE A 56 -25.03 17.27 9.59
C PHE A 56 -24.95 18.46 10.55
N THR A 57 -24.72 19.63 9.95
CA THR A 57 -24.73 20.91 10.65
C THR A 57 -25.72 21.85 9.98
N SER A 58 -26.58 22.50 10.77
CA SER A 58 -27.48 23.53 10.31
C SER A 58 -26.68 24.80 9.98
N VAL A 59 -26.69 25.23 8.73
CA VAL A 59 -26.13 26.54 8.33
C VAL A 59 -27.16 27.61 8.66
N ALA A 60 -26.93 28.36 9.75
CA ALA A 60 -27.76 29.54 10.04
C ALA A 60 -27.61 30.54 8.88
N LYS A 61 -28.73 30.87 8.23
CA LYS A 61 -28.80 31.90 7.18
C LYS A 61 -28.31 33.22 7.73
N THR A 62 -27.10 33.63 7.39
CA THR A 62 -26.73 35.05 7.41
C THR A 62 -26.76 35.53 5.96
N ALA A 63 -27.77 36.30 5.65
CA ALA A 63 -27.93 36.93 4.33
C ALA A 63 -26.87 38.01 4.19
N THR A 64 -26.06 37.92 3.14
CA THR A 64 -25.50 39.11 2.48
C THR A 64 -25.40 38.74 0.99
N GLN A 65 -26.18 39.53 0.21
CA GLN A 65 -26.14 39.56 -1.23
C GLN A 65 -24.85 40.22 -1.70
N GLU A 66 -24.44 39.79 -2.87
CA GLU A 66 -23.49 40.33 -3.85
C GLU A 66 -22.36 39.31 -4.10
N GLU A 67 -22.09 38.78 -5.26
CA GLU A 67 -22.03 39.35 -6.60
C GLU A 67 -21.94 38.17 -7.59
N VAL A 68 -22.72 38.22 -8.67
CA VAL A 68 -22.71 37.26 -9.78
C VAL A 68 -21.49 37.56 -10.64
N ALA A 69 -20.53 36.68 -10.68
CA ALA A 69 -19.53 36.68 -11.74
C ALA A 69 -19.49 35.28 -12.38
N HIS A 70 -19.89 35.25 -13.63
CA HIS A 70 -19.69 34.18 -14.59
C HIS A 70 -18.29 33.62 -14.51
N VAL A 71 -18.16 32.29 -14.29
CA VAL A 71 -17.02 31.54 -14.77
C VAL A 71 -17.56 30.34 -15.54
N GLU A 72 -17.31 30.38 -16.84
CA GLU A 72 -17.65 29.37 -17.83
C GLU A 72 -17.08 27.99 -17.47
N GLU A 73 -17.89 26.97 -17.73
CA GLU A 73 -17.47 25.57 -17.87
C GLU A 73 -16.28 25.49 -18.86
N GLN A 74 -15.11 25.19 -18.38
CA GLN A 74 -14.04 24.60 -19.19
C GLN A 74 -13.88 23.14 -18.81
N SER A 75 -14.59 22.30 -19.52
CA SER A 75 -14.32 20.87 -19.64
C SER A 75 -12.93 20.68 -20.22
N VAL A 76 -11.94 20.37 -19.40
CA VAL A 76 -10.61 19.96 -19.88
C VAL A 76 -10.68 18.49 -20.27
N ALA A 77 -11.00 18.24 -21.55
CA ALA A 77 -10.77 16.95 -22.18
C ALA A 77 -9.26 16.69 -22.23
N PHE A 78 -8.78 15.73 -21.44
CA PHE A 78 -7.43 15.19 -21.59
C PHE A 78 -7.38 14.39 -22.89
N ALA A 79 -7.02 15.07 -23.97
CA ALA A 79 -6.62 14.41 -25.21
C ALA A 79 -5.25 13.77 -25.03
N SER A 80 -5.23 12.45 -24.94
CA SER A 80 -4.04 11.62 -25.04
C SER A 80 -3.41 11.80 -26.41
N LYS A 81 -2.31 12.54 -26.51
CA LYS A 81 -1.41 12.48 -27.67
C LYS A 81 -0.47 11.28 -27.46
N PRO A 82 -0.32 10.39 -28.46
CA PRO A 82 0.70 9.36 -28.41
C PRO A 82 2.08 10.01 -28.55
N VAL A 83 2.93 9.84 -27.55
CA VAL A 83 4.35 10.16 -27.67
C VAL A 83 4.97 9.04 -28.52
N ALA A 84 5.55 9.45 -29.65
CA ALA A 84 6.25 8.57 -30.56
C ALA A 84 7.37 7.84 -29.80
N THR A 85 7.27 6.52 -29.80
CA THR A 85 8.33 5.61 -29.36
C THR A 85 9.47 5.72 -30.36
N SER A 86 10.57 6.37 -29.99
CA SER A 86 11.81 6.22 -30.70
C SER A 86 12.38 4.85 -30.31
N GLU A 87 12.31 3.93 -31.23
CA GLU A 87 13.02 2.64 -31.19
C GLU A 87 14.52 2.94 -31.10
N ILE A 88 15.10 2.67 -29.93
CA ILE A 88 16.55 2.54 -29.81
C ILE A 88 16.87 1.10 -30.17
N GLU A 89 17.31 0.89 -31.39
CA GLU A 89 17.96 -0.35 -31.82
C GLU A 89 19.19 -0.58 -30.94
N VAL A 90 19.09 -1.57 -30.05
CA VAL A 90 20.26 -2.12 -29.36
C VAL A 90 20.94 -3.05 -30.35
N GLN A 91 21.93 -2.55 -31.06
CA GLN A 91 22.86 -3.39 -31.82
C GLN A 91 23.69 -4.20 -30.84
N ASP A 92 23.57 -5.52 -30.93
CA ASP A 92 24.48 -6.49 -30.31
C ASP A 92 25.91 -6.26 -30.80
N ALA A 93 26.66 -5.43 -30.05
CA ALA A 93 28.11 -5.36 -30.18
C ALA A 93 28.69 -6.45 -29.27
N VAL A 94 29.05 -7.58 -29.88
CA VAL A 94 29.93 -8.57 -29.26
C VAL A 94 31.29 -7.88 -29.05
N VAL A 95 31.52 -7.41 -27.82
CA VAL A 95 32.84 -6.94 -27.41
C VAL A 95 33.61 -8.16 -26.93
N GLU A 96 34.61 -8.57 -27.72
CA GLU A 96 35.66 -9.48 -27.26
C GLU A 96 36.33 -8.87 -26.04
N VAL A 97 36.16 -9.45 -24.89
CA VAL A 97 36.82 -9.05 -23.64
C VAL A 97 38.25 -9.55 -23.70
N SER A 98 39.17 -8.66 -24.03
CA SER A 98 40.60 -8.88 -23.79
C SER A 98 40.87 -8.92 -22.28
N GLU A 99 41.46 -9.98 -21.81
CA GLU A 99 41.97 -10.13 -20.44
C GLU A 99 42.96 -8.99 -20.13
N GLY A 100 42.64 -8.11 -19.18
CA GLY A 100 43.65 -7.20 -18.70
C GLY A 100 43.22 -5.92 -17.98
N ASP A 101 41.97 -5.63 -17.73
CA ASP A 101 41.60 -4.51 -16.87
C ASP A 101 40.84 -5.00 -15.62
N VAL A 102 41.59 -5.04 -14.53
CA VAL A 102 41.03 -5.18 -13.19
C VAL A 102 40.21 -3.91 -12.90
N ILE A 103 38.90 -3.94 -13.20
CA ILE A 103 38.01 -2.89 -12.72
C ILE A 103 38.05 -2.99 -11.19
N GLU A 104 38.81 -2.12 -10.56
CA GLU A 104 38.73 -1.90 -9.12
C GLU A 104 37.28 -1.63 -8.77
N LYS A 105 36.65 -2.60 -8.11
CA LYS A 105 35.35 -2.37 -7.46
C LYS A 105 35.56 -1.14 -6.58
N PRO A 106 34.68 -0.10 -6.67
CA PRO A 106 34.79 1.05 -5.79
C PRO A 106 34.87 0.53 -4.38
N SER A 107 36.00 0.77 -3.71
CA SER A 107 36.23 0.39 -2.33
C SER A 107 35.05 0.93 -1.53
N LYS A 108 34.23 0.04 -0.94
CA LYS A 108 33.22 0.44 0.03
C LYS A 108 33.99 1.18 1.12
N LYS A 109 33.95 2.52 1.12
CA LYS A 109 34.43 3.29 2.26
C LYS A 109 33.67 2.73 3.45
N GLU A 110 34.38 2.09 4.36
CA GLU A 110 33.78 1.63 5.63
C GLU A 110 33.21 2.88 6.30
N LEU A 111 31.90 2.84 6.57
CA LEU A 111 31.20 3.92 7.23
C LEU A 111 31.82 4.11 8.62
N SER A 112 32.17 5.34 8.99
CA SER A 112 32.65 5.57 10.35
C SER A 112 31.52 5.28 11.35
N LYS A 113 31.87 4.91 12.58
CA LYS A 113 30.86 4.68 13.62
C LYS A 113 30.08 5.97 13.92
N GLU A 114 30.71 7.13 13.77
CA GLU A 114 30.11 8.45 13.97
C GLU A 114 29.07 8.73 12.89
N ASP A 115 29.40 8.51 11.61
CA ASP A 115 28.47 8.65 10.48
C ASP A 115 27.28 7.71 10.61
N GLN A 116 27.52 6.47 11.02
CA GLN A 116 26.45 5.49 11.25
C GLN A 116 25.50 5.94 12.37
N GLN A 117 26.04 6.53 13.43
CA GLN A 117 25.25 7.06 14.53
C GLN A 117 24.42 8.27 14.10
N GLU A 118 25.01 9.16 13.30
CA GLU A 118 24.31 10.30 12.74
C GLU A 118 23.15 9.87 11.84
N ILE A 119 23.37 8.89 10.95
CA ILE A 119 22.32 8.29 10.13
C ILE A 119 21.19 7.70 11.01
N ALA A 120 21.56 7.00 12.08
CA ALA A 120 20.59 6.39 12.97
C ALA A 120 19.76 7.43 13.75
N GLU A 121 20.37 8.51 14.22
CA GLU A 121 19.66 9.58 14.92
C GLU A 121 18.72 10.35 13.96
N LYS A 122 19.19 10.73 12.77
CA LYS A 122 18.36 11.38 11.74
C LYS A 122 17.17 10.51 11.34
N GLY A 123 17.42 9.22 11.13
CA GLY A 123 16.36 8.26 10.80
C GLY A 123 15.33 8.10 11.91
N LYS A 124 15.77 8.01 13.16
CA LYS A 124 14.88 7.92 14.31
C LYS A 124 14.06 9.19 14.47
N GLN A 125 14.69 10.37 14.43
CA GLN A 125 13.99 11.63 14.54
C GLN A 125 12.92 11.79 13.46
N PHE A 126 13.23 11.45 12.22
CA PHE A 126 12.26 11.48 11.13
C PHE A 126 11.03 10.57 11.41
N LEU A 127 11.26 9.36 11.92
CA LEU A 127 10.17 8.44 12.28
C LEU A 127 9.35 8.98 13.45
N ASP A 128 9.99 9.49 14.51
CA ASP A 128 9.31 10.07 15.68
C ASP A 128 8.43 11.27 15.27
N ASP A 129 8.96 12.19 14.45
CA ASP A 129 8.23 13.36 13.95
C ASP A 129 7.04 12.94 13.09
N MET A 130 7.24 12.00 12.16
CA MET A 130 6.19 11.51 11.27
C MET A 130 5.06 10.83 12.05
N PHE A 131 5.38 9.92 12.97
CA PHE A 131 4.36 9.22 13.75
C PHE A 131 3.61 10.14 14.70
N THR A 132 4.31 11.15 15.28
CA THR A 132 3.68 12.19 16.09
C THR A 132 2.67 13.02 15.28
N GLN A 133 3.03 13.40 14.03
CA GLN A 133 2.13 14.13 13.14
C GLN A 133 0.93 13.27 12.69
N MET A 134 1.11 11.95 12.60
CA MET A 134 0.01 11.01 12.35
C MET A 134 -0.87 10.76 13.59
N GLY A 135 -0.54 11.33 14.74
CA GLY A 135 -1.27 11.13 15.99
C GLY A 135 -1.09 9.76 16.63
N LEU A 136 0.01 9.07 16.30
CA LEU A 136 0.30 7.72 16.81
C LEU A 136 1.24 7.78 18.01
N THR A 137 0.91 7.04 19.06
CA THR A 137 1.80 6.83 20.21
C THR A 137 2.56 5.53 20.02
N VAL A 138 3.84 5.63 19.70
CA VAL A 138 4.69 4.47 19.41
C VAL A 138 5.98 4.51 20.23
N VAL A 139 6.58 3.35 20.40
CA VAL A 139 7.94 3.20 20.95
C VAL A 139 8.84 2.70 19.82
N ILE A 140 9.92 3.43 19.53
CA ILE A 140 10.89 3.07 18.50
C ILE A 140 12.16 2.55 19.15
N GLU A 141 12.42 1.26 19.03
CA GLU A 141 13.67 0.63 19.43
C GLU A 141 14.68 0.67 18.28
N LYS A 142 15.89 1.12 18.57
CA LYS A 142 16.99 1.21 17.62
C LYS A 142 18.02 0.11 17.89
N MET A 143 18.26 -0.74 16.91
CA MET A 143 19.33 -1.73 16.92
C MET A 143 20.33 -1.43 15.82
N MET A 144 21.62 -1.39 16.14
CA MET A 144 22.70 -1.10 15.21
C MET A 144 23.65 -2.29 15.11
N THR A 145 23.96 -2.68 13.89
CA THR A 145 25.02 -3.62 13.56
C THR A 145 26.02 -2.96 12.61
N LYS A 146 27.13 -3.60 12.27
CA LYS A 146 28.21 -2.99 11.47
C LYS A 146 27.71 -2.36 10.16
N ASP A 147 26.74 -2.99 9.47
CA ASP A 147 26.27 -2.58 8.14
C ASP A 147 24.75 -2.26 8.07
N LYS A 148 24.06 -2.34 9.22
CA LYS A 148 22.60 -2.26 9.25
C LYS A 148 22.10 -1.54 10.50
N ILE A 149 21.13 -0.67 10.31
CA ILE A 149 20.32 -0.04 11.36
C ILE A 149 18.91 -0.62 11.26
N THR A 150 18.37 -1.10 12.36
CA THR A 150 16.99 -1.59 12.42
C THR A 150 16.20 -0.75 13.41
N PHE A 151 15.07 -0.22 12.96
CA PHE A 151 14.08 0.45 13.78
C PHE A 151 12.90 -0.49 13.97
N GLN A 152 12.68 -0.92 15.19
CA GLN A 152 11.53 -1.74 15.57
C GLN A 152 10.48 -0.83 16.19
N VAL A 153 9.28 -0.80 15.62
CA VAL A 153 8.19 0.07 16.05
C VAL A 153 7.17 -0.77 16.82
N HIS A 154 6.85 -0.34 18.04
CA HIS A 154 5.89 -0.97 18.92
C HIS A 154 4.79 0.01 19.32
N GLY A 155 3.55 -0.46 19.46
CA GLY A 155 2.42 0.37 19.87
C GLY A 155 1.07 -0.30 19.60
N GLU A 156 0.02 0.45 19.84
CA GLU A 156 -1.36 0.03 19.56
C GLU A 156 -1.80 0.53 18.17
N ASP A 157 -2.70 -0.20 17.52
CA ASP A 157 -3.35 0.16 16.25
C ASP A 157 -2.38 0.52 15.08
N LEU A 158 -1.23 -0.16 15.03
CA LEU A 158 -0.19 0.09 14.03
C LEU A 158 -0.53 -0.38 12.60
N GLY A 159 -1.76 -0.84 12.37
CA GLY A 159 -2.22 -1.28 11.04
C GLY A 159 -2.05 -0.23 9.95
N ILE A 160 -2.20 1.05 10.29
CA ILE A 160 -2.02 2.18 9.37
C ILE A 160 -0.56 2.32 8.89
N LEU A 161 0.42 1.99 9.75
CA LEU A 161 1.85 2.02 9.39
C LEU A 161 2.25 0.84 8.50
N ILE A 162 1.53 -0.26 8.59
CA ILE A 162 1.74 -1.44 7.75
C ILE A 162 1.09 -1.22 6.38
N GLY A 163 -0.18 -0.82 6.36
CA GLY A 163 -0.97 -0.65 5.15
C GLY A 163 -1.31 -1.97 4.46
N LYS A 164 -1.81 -1.88 3.23
CA LYS A 164 -2.18 -3.07 2.45
C LYS A 164 -0.90 -3.86 2.09
N HIS A 165 -0.80 -5.08 2.61
CA HIS A 165 0.34 -5.99 2.35
C HIS A 165 1.72 -5.43 2.68
N GLY A 166 1.83 -4.44 3.58
CA GLY A 166 3.10 -3.83 3.95
C GLY A 166 3.56 -2.69 3.03
N GLN A 167 2.74 -2.21 2.11
CA GLN A 167 3.10 -1.14 1.17
C GLN A 167 3.42 0.18 1.89
N THR A 168 2.65 0.55 2.91
CA THR A 168 2.93 1.75 3.71
C THR A 168 4.25 1.60 4.45
N LEU A 169 4.50 0.45 5.05
CA LEU A 169 5.75 0.15 5.74
C LEU A 169 6.98 0.22 4.82
N ASP A 170 6.84 -0.28 3.58
CA ASP A 170 7.91 -0.18 2.58
C ASP A 170 8.16 1.28 2.16
N ALA A 171 7.11 2.09 2.01
CA ALA A 171 7.23 3.53 1.72
C ALA A 171 7.88 4.30 2.89
N ILE A 172 7.48 4.03 4.12
CA ILE A 172 8.09 4.60 5.34
C ILE A 172 9.59 4.26 5.38
N GLN A 173 9.95 3.01 5.19
CA GLN A 173 11.35 2.58 5.16
C GLN A 173 12.14 3.31 4.06
N TYR A 174 11.57 3.44 2.86
CA TYR A 174 12.22 4.16 1.76
C TYR A 174 12.47 5.63 2.10
N LEU A 175 11.47 6.34 2.63
CA LEU A 175 11.60 7.74 3.05
C LEU A 175 12.62 7.91 4.18
N THR A 176 12.60 6.99 5.16
CA THR A 176 13.58 6.99 6.26
C THR A 176 15.01 6.84 5.73
N ASN A 177 15.23 5.92 4.76
CA ASN A 177 16.51 5.77 4.10
C ASN A 177 16.94 7.07 3.40
N LEU A 178 16.05 7.70 2.66
CA LEU A 178 16.35 8.93 1.92
C LEU A 178 16.73 10.09 2.85
N VAL A 179 15.95 10.30 3.90
CA VAL A 179 16.17 11.40 4.86
C VAL A 179 17.44 11.18 5.69
N ALA A 180 17.65 9.96 6.17
CA ALA A 180 18.78 9.63 7.03
C ALA A 180 20.14 9.76 6.32
N HIS A 181 20.21 9.52 5.01
CA HIS A 181 21.44 9.59 4.23
C HIS A 181 21.67 10.92 3.51
N LYS A 182 20.75 11.89 3.64
CA LYS A 182 20.77 13.13 2.84
C LYS A 182 22.10 13.88 2.90
N ASP A 183 22.76 13.93 4.06
CA ASP A 183 23.94 14.76 4.28
C ASP A 183 25.19 13.94 4.70
N VAL A 184 25.14 12.62 4.60
CA VAL A 184 26.21 11.72 5.05
C VAL A 184 26.83 10.98 3.87
N SER A 185 28.17 11.04 3.79
CA SER A 185 28.94 10.35 2.76
C SER A 185 29.17 8.88 3.18
N GLY A 186 28.25 8.02 2.81
CA GLY A 186 28.32 6.57 3.09
C GLY A 186 26.95 5.95 3.00
N HIS A 187 26.89 4.62 2.99
CA HIS A 187 25.62 3.91 2.89
C HIS A 187 25.51 2.83 3.98
N CYS A 188 24.48 2.92 4.78
CA CYS A 188 24.08 1.93 5.75
C CYS A 188 22.68 1.43 5.42
N HIS A 189 22.45 0.14 5.54
CA HIS A 189 21.13 -0.42 5.26
C HIS A 189 20.18 -0.15 6.44
N ILE A 190 19.14 0.66 6.21
CA ILE A 190 18.09 0.90 7.21
C ILE A 190 16.92 -0.04 6.95
N VAL A 191 16.47 -0.69 8.01
CA VAL A 191 15.25 -1.51 8.02
C VAL A 191 14.30 -0.95 9.06
N VAL A 192 13.05 -0.75 8.65
CA VAL A 192 11.95 -0.40 9.55
C VAL A 192 11.00 -1.60 9.61
N ASP A 193 10.65 -2.03 10.80
CA ASP A 193 9.67 -3.10 11.00
C ASP A 193 8.67 -2.73 12.11
N VAL A 194 7.45 -3.22 11.98
CA VAL A 194 6.35 -2.94 12.90
C VAL A 194 5.89 -4.28 13.48
N GLU A 195 6.10 -4.49 14.79
CA GLU A 195 5.63 -5.69 15.51
C GLU A 195 6.00 -7.00 14.81
N ASN A 196 7.20 -7.09 14.23
CA ASN A 196 7.64 -8.27 13.44
C ASN A 196 6.68 -8.62 12.28
N TYR A 197 6.05 -7.61 11.68
CA TYR A 197 5.08 -7.80 10.60
C TYR A 197 5.67 -8.59 9.44
N ARG A 198 6.90 -8.27 9.01
CA ARG A 198 7.54 -8.91 7.84
C ARG A 198 7.63 -10.43 8.01
N SER A 199 8.06 -10.90 9.18
CA SER A 199 8.13 -12.34 9.48
C SER A 199 6.75 -13.01 9.51
N ARG A 200 5.77 -12.39 10.18
CA ARG A 200 4.39 -12.90 10.22
C ARG A 200 3.74 -12.90 8.83
N ARG A 201 4.04 -11.91 8.01
CA ARG A 201 3.55 -11.84 6.63
C ARG A 201 4.12 -12.95 5.77
N GLU A 202 5.43 -13.22 5.88
CA GLU A 202 6.09 -14.32 5.19
C GLU A 202 5.45 -15.67 5.54
N GLU A 203 5.25 -15.96 6.82
CA GLU A 203 4.56 -17.19 7.27
C GLU A 203 3.14 -17.30 6.71
N THR A 204 2.41 -16.19 6.70
CA THR A 204 1.06 -16.12 6.13
C THR A 204 1.04 -16.46 4.64
N LEU A 205 2.01 -15.92 3.88
CA LEU A 205 2.15 -16.18 2.44
C LEU A 205 2.53 -17.64 2.16
N VAL A 206 3.45 -18.22 2.95
CA VAL A 206 3.82 -19.64 2.85
C VAL A 206 2.61 -20.54 3.10
N ASN A 207 1.84 -20.25 4.16
CA ASN A 207 0.65 -21.03 4.50
C ASN A 207 -0.47 -20.87 3.44
N LEU A 208 -0.64 -19.65 2.91
CA LEU A 208 -1.56 -19.38 1.81
C LEU A 208 -1.17 -20.18 0.56
N ALA A 209 0.11 -20.14 0.18
CA ALA A 209 0.63 -20.87 -0.98
C ALA A 209 0.35 -22.39 -0.86
N LYS A 210 0.67 -23.01 0.26
CA LYS A 210 0.42 -24.44 0.51
C LYS A 210 -1.06 -24.81 0.44
N ARG A 211 -1.92 -23.96 1.02
CA ARG A 211 -3.39 -24.13 0.98
C ARG A 211 -3.93 -24.04 -0.44
N LEU A 212 -3.47 -23.05 -1.21
CA LEU A 212 -3.91 -22.87 -2.61
C LEU A 212 -3.36 -23.98 -3.51
N ALA A 213 -2.12 -24.43 -3.33
CA ALA A 213 -1.56 -25.56 -4.04
C ALA A 213 -2.41 -26.84 -3.83
N SER A 214 -2.85 -27.10 -2.59
CA SER A 214 -3.75 -28.21 -2.27
C SER A 214 -5.10 -28.08 -2.98
N LYS A 215 -5.65 -26.87 -3.08
CA LYS A 215 -6.89 -26.58 -3.82
C LYS A 215 -6.69 -26.83 -5.34
N VAL A 216 -5.57 -26.36 -5.90
CA VAL A 216 -5.23 -26.57 -7.32
C VAL A 216 -5.07 -28.06 -7.66
N LYS A 217 -4.42 -28.84 -6.80
CA LYS A 217 -4.27 -30.29 -6.96
C LYS A 217 -5.61 -31.03 -6.98
N ARG A 218 -6.53 -30.65 -6.09
CA ARG A 218 -7.84 -31.29 -5.98
C ARG A 218 -8.74 -30.94 -7.16
N ASN A 219 -8.82 -29.65 -7.51
CA ASN A 219 -9.77 -29.15 -8.49
C ASN A 219 -9.18 -29.11 -9.91
N ARG A 220 -7.87 -29.24 -10.07
CA ARG A 220 -7.12 -29.11 -11.33
C ARG A 220 -7.38 -27.78 -12.07
N GLN A 221 -7.80 -26.75 -11.34
CA GLN A 221 -8.04 -25.41 -11.87
C GLN A 221 -6.92 -24.47 -11.42
N LYS A 222 -6.51 -23.57 -12.33
CA LYS A 222 -5.55 -22.51 -11.99
C LYS A 222 -6.16 -21.56 -10.95
N VAL A 223 -5.31 -21.05 -10.06
CA VAL A 223 -5.66 -20.03 -9.08
C VAL A 223 -4.72 -18.85 -9.23
N SER A 224 -5.29 -17.67 -9.40
CA SER A 224 -4.58 -16.39 -9.43
C SER A 224 -4.67 -15.75 -8.05
N LEU A 225 -3.55 -15.21 -7.55
CA LEU A 225 -3.48 -14.48 -6.29
C LEU A 225 -3.68 -12.98 -6.53
N GLU A 226 -3.78 -12.22 -5.45
CA GLU A 226 -3.78 -10.75 -5.54
C GLU A 226 -2.42 -10.21 -5.99
N PRO A 227 -2.37 -9.01 -6.59
CA PRO A 227 -1.12 -8.31 -6.87
C PRO A 227 -0.26 -8.14 -5.62
N MET A 228 1.03 -8.38 -5.76
CA MET A 228 1.99 -8.27 -4.65
C MET A 228 3.39 -7.93 -5.17
N ASN A 229 4.24 -7.40 -4.29
CA ASN A 229 5.60 -7.03 -4.65
C ASN A 229 6.48 -8.23 -5.04
N ALA A 230 7.62 -7.97 -5.67
CA ALA A 230 8.51 -9.02 -6.18
C ALA A 230 9.05 -9.94 -5.08
N PHE A 231 9.28 -9.41 -3.88
CA PHE A 231 9.75 -10.19 -2.74
C PHE A 231 8.69 -11.19 -2.26
N GLU A 232 7.44 -10.76 -2.12
CA GLU A 232 6.33 -11.63 -1.74
C GLU A 232 6.07 -12.72 -2.80
N ARG A 233 6.16 -12.37 -4.09
CA ARG A 233 6.05 -13.36 -5.18
C ARG A 233 7.15 -14.42 -5.07
N LYS A 234 8.38 -14.01 -4.74
CA LYS A 234 9.49 -14.94 -4.52
C LYS A 234 9.22 -15.90 -3.36
N ILE A 235 8.64 -15.43 -2.24
CA ILE A 235 8.28 -16.28 -1.10
C ILE A 235 7.34 -17.41 -1.56
N ILE A 236 6.30 -17.07 -2.32
CA ILE A 236 5.33 -18.06 -2.83
C ILE A 236 5.98 -19.05 -3.79
N HIS A 237 6.81 -18.57 -4.72
CA HIS A 237 7.55 -19.44 -5.64
C HIS A 237 8.45 -20.40 -4.87
N THR A 238 9.21 -19.93 -3.90
CA THR A 238 10.10 -20.73 -3.07
C THR A 238 9.33 -21.75 -2.24
N ALA A 239 8.20 -21.35 -1.64
CA ALA A 239 7.36 -22.25 -0.83
C ALA A 239 6.78 -23.41 -1.62
N LEU A 240 6.60 -23.27 -2.94
CA LEU A 240 6.03 -24.31 -3.83
C LEU A 240 7.04 -24.93 -4.79
N GLN A 241 8.29 -24.50 -4.77
CA GLN A 241 9.33 -25.00 -5.70
C GLN A 241 9.53 -26.52 -5.63
N GLY A 242 9.38 -27.12 -4.44
CA GLY A 242 9.51 -28.56 -4.23
C GLY A 242 8.26 -29.38 -4.55
N ASP A 243 7.16 -28.76 -4.93
CA ASP A 243 5.89 -29.44 -5.18
C ASP A 243 5.81 -29.94 -6.63
N LYS A 244 5.81 -31.28 -6.81
CA LYS A 244 5.85 -31.94 -8.13
C LYS A 244 4.58 -31.73 -8.94
N ASN A 245 3.46 -31.40 -8.31
CA ASN A 245 2.11 -31.38 -8.93
C ASN A 245 1.60 -29.99 -9.23
N VAL A 246 2.34 -28.93 -8.93
CA VAL A 246 1.98 -27.56 -9.23
C VAL A 246 3.14 -26.79 -9.84
N VAL A 247 2.82 -25.78 -10.62
CA VAL A 247 3.76 -24.80 -11.18
C VAL A 247 3.27 -23.42 -10.83
N THR A 248 4.20 -22.53 -10.53
CA THR A 248 3.91 -21.13 -10.19
C THR A 248 4.53 -20.19 -11.20
N ASN A 249 3.75 -19.29 -11.77
CA ASN A 249 4.19 -18.24 -12.68
C ASN A 249 3.81 -16.86 -12.13
N SER A 250 4.60 -15.83 -12.45
CA SER A 250 4.22 -14.44 -12.19
C SER A 250 3.69 -13.81 -13.48
N GLU A 251 2.43 -13.39 -13.48
CA GLU A 251 1.71 -12.81 -14.62
C GLU A 251 1.35 -11.34 -14.35
N GLY A 252 1.20 -10.56 -15.45
CA GLY A 252 0.85 -9.13 -15.39
C GLY A 252 2.06 -8.20 -15.23
N ASP A 253 1.81 -6.91 -15.39
CA ASP A 253 2.78 -5.83 -15.24
C ASP A 253 2.66 -5.16 -13.87
N GLU A 254 3.74 -4.56 -13.38
CA GLU A 254 3.69 -3.77 -12.14
C GLU A 254 2.76 -2.55 -12.33
N PRO A 255 1.92 -2.18 -11.36
CA PRO A 255 1.81 -2.71 -9.99
C PRO A 255 0.85 -3.88 -9.81
N PHE A 256 0.28 -4.43 -10.90
CA PHE A 256 -0.75 -5.48 -10.85
C PHE A 256 -0.18 -6.91 -10.99
N ARG A 257 1.14 -7.02 -11.00
CA ARG A 257 1.81 -8.30 -11.16
C ARG A 257 1.55 -9.24 -9.98
N HIS A 258 1.14 -10.46 -10.28
CA HIS A 258 0.66 -11.44 -9.30
C HIS A 258 1.15 -12.84 -9.60
N VAL A 259 0.99 -13.76 -8.64
CA VAL A 259 1.35 -15.18 -8.83
C VAL A 259 0.13 -15.98 -9.24
N VAL A 260 0.33 -16.85 -10.22
CA VAL A 260 -0.65 -17.83 -10.69
C VAL A 260 -0.11 -19.22 -10.38
N ILE A 261 -0.93 -20.05 -9.72
CA ILE A 261 -0.63 -21.44 -9.38
C ILE A 261 -1.42 -22.34 -10.32
N THR A 262 -0.74 -23.19 -11.06
CA THR A 262 -1.36 -24.12 -12.02
C THR A 262 -1.03 -25.57 -11.68
N TYR A 263 -1.94 -26.49 -12.05
CA TYR A 263 -1.69 -27.91 -11.91
C TYR A 263 -0.69 -28.38 -12.99
N LYS A 264 0.35 -29.10 -12.57
CA LYS A 264 1.30 -29.73 -13.46
C LYS A 264 0.76 -31.12 -13.82
N LYS A 265 0.51 -31.34 -15.12
CA LYS A 265 0.14 -32.66 -15.64
C LYS A 265 1.30 -33.63 -15.57
#